data_35b7743240b43c6f3921cf2bc2200933
#
_entry.id   35b7743240b43c6f3921cf2bc2200933
#
_cell.length_a   1.000
_cell.length_b   1.000
_cell.length_c   1.000
_cell.angle_alpha   90.00
_cell.angle_beta   90.00
_cell.angle_gamma   90.00
#
_symmetry.space_group_name_H-M   'P 1'
#
loop_
_entity.id
_entity.type
_entity.pdbx_description
1 polymer ?
#
loop_
_entity_poly.entity_id
_entity_poly.type
_entity_poly.pdbx_seq_one_letter_code
_entity_poly.pdbx_strand_id
1 'polypeptide(L)'
;MTRKELKKELEEAIPEISKKNVDYEWYHVLKTKQFFLLWTMFTFGTFAGLLIIGQLSKIGLEQASITNASLLVGVYAVFNCTGRIGCGIISDKLGRMRTLMAMFLMQVGVYATFSTFNSPGSMIFGIAVVGFTFGGMLTIFPATTVDYFGIKNFGTNYGMLITAWGVGGVFGPLLGGLVRDLTGTYSLSFIVSGILSLIGAALTLVTKPPKSLPTLDVD
;
A
#
# COMPACT_ATOMS: atom_id res chain seq x y z
N MET A 1 -4.06 -34.01 -28.39
CA MET A 1 -2.76 -33.32 -28.26
C MET A 1 -1.74 -34.33 -27.76
N THR A 2 -0.72 -34.60 -28.56
CA THR A 2 0.32 -35.57 -28.16
C THR A 2 1.35 -34.94 -27.24
N ARG A 3 2.06 -35.75 -26.43
CA ARG A 3 3.14 -35.28 -25.53
C ARG A 3 4.24 -34.50 -26.29
N LYS A 4 4.40 -34.78 -27.60
CA LYS A 4 5.36 -34.05 -28.46
C LYS A 4 4.85 -32.64 -28.84
N GLU A 5 3.56 -32.51 -29.14
CA GLU A 5 2.92 -31.23 -29.45
C GLU A 5 2.93 -30.30 -28.22
N LEU A 6 2.61 -30.83 -27.02
CA LEU A 6 2.67 -30.09 -25.77
C LEU A 6 4.08 -29.57 -25.47
N LYS A 7 5.10 -30.40 -25.73
CA LYS A 7 6.50 -30.03 -25.50
C LYS A 7 6.97 -28.93 -26.46
N LYS A 8 6.52 -28.98 -27.71
CA LYS A 8 6.82 -27.97 -28.72
C LYS A 8 6.14 -26.64 -28.41
N GLU A 9 4.85 -26.66 -28.03
CA GLU A 9 4.15 -25.45 -27.57
C GLU A 9 4.80 -24.83 -26.31
N LEU A 10 5.26 -25.66 -25.35
CA LEU A 10 6.00 -25.19 -24.18
C LEU A 10 7.33 -24.55 -24.58
N GLU A 11 8.10 -25.17 -25.46
CA GLU A 11 9.39 -24.66 -25.95
C GLU A 11 9.24 -23.38 -26.77
N GLU A 12 8.12 -23.21 -27.47
CA GLU A 12 7.80 -21.96 -28.19
C GLU A 12 7.26 -20.87 -27.25
N ALA A 13 6.54 -21.21 -26.17
CA ALA A 13 6.01 -20.27 -25.19
C ALA A 13 7.05 -19.79 -24.17
N ILE A 14 8.04 -20.61 -23.82
CA ILE A 14 9.11 -20.26 -22.87
C ILE A 14 9.88 -18.99 -23.27
N PRO A 15 10.28 -18.77 -24.54
CA PRO A 15 10.97 -17.54 -24.94
C PRO A 15 10.08 -16.28 -24.85
N GLU A 16 8.78 -16.41 -25.12
CA GLU A 16 7.84 -15.27 -24.97
C GLU A 16 7.58 -14.91 -23.51
N ILE A 17 7.47 -15.91 -22.65
CA ILE A 17 7.32 -15.74 -21.20
C ILE A 17 8.62 -15.16 -20.60
N SER A 18 9.77 -15.63 -21.06
CA SER A 18 11.09 -15.14 -20.63
C SER A 18 11.38 -13.70 -21.09
N LYS A 19 10.91 -13.31 -22.28
CA LYS A 19 11.02 -11.92 -22.75
C LYS A 19 10.16 -10.92 -21.96
N LYS A 20 9.13 -11.39 -21.26
CA LYS A 20 8.19 -10.56 -20.50
C LYS A 20 8.65 -10.27 -19.08
N ASN A 21 9.56 -11.07 -18.52
CA ASN A 21 10.03 -10.97 -17.14
C ASN A 21 11.52 -10.67 -17.11
N VAL A 22 11.89 -9.41 -17.22
CA VAL A 22 13.27 -8.96 -16.94
C VAL A 22 13.44 -8.93 -15.42
N ASP A 23 14.27 -9.84 -14.90
CA ASP A 23 14.64 -9.85 -13.48
C ASP A 23 15.68 -8.78 -13.19
N TYR A 24 15.27 -7.80 -12.40
CA TYR A 24 16.15 -6.69 -12.00
C TYR A 24 17.02 -7.09 -10.80
N GLU A 25 18.31 -6.79 -10.88
CA GLU A 25 19.20 -6.80 -9.71
C GLU A 25 18.94 -5.56 -8.85
N TRP A 26 19.18 -5.65 -7.55
CA TRP A 26 18.86 -4.61 -6.57
C TRP A 26 19.44 -3.23 -6.94
N TYR A 27 20.66 -3.17 -7.47
CA TYR A 27 21.32 -1.92 -7.89
C TYR A 27 20.68 -1.31 -9.15
N HIS A 28 20.07 -2.13 -10.01
CA HIS A 28 19.27 -1.63 -11.12
C HIS A 28 17.94 -1.06 -10.65
N VAL A 29 17.27 -1.73 -9.68
CA VAL A 29 16.02 -1.26 -9.09
C VAL A 29 16.18 0.14 -8.52
N LEU A 30 17.26 0.41 -7.76
CA LEU A 30 17.56 1.71 -7.17
C LEU A 30 17.84 2.82 -8.20
N LYS A 31 18.13 2.47 -9.47
CA LYS A 31 18.29 3.44 -10.55
C LYS A 31 17.00 3.76 -11.27
N THR A 32 15.89 3.07 -10.96
CA THR A 32 14.61 3.27 -11.61
C THR A 32 13.77 4.32 -10.87
N LYS A 33 13.12 5.22 -11.61
CA LYS A 33 12.14 6.13 -11.04
C LYS A 33 10.94 5.40 -10.44
N GLN A 34 10.61 4.22 -10.97
CA GLN A 34 9.52 3.37 -10.52
C GLN A 34 9.70 2.95 -9.05
N PHE A 35 10.92 2.62 -8.66
CA PHE A 35 11.22 2.28 -7.27
C PHE A 35 10.88 3.44 -6.32
N PHE A 36 11.34 4.64 -6.62
CA PHE A 36 11.08 5.81 -5.78
C PHE A 36 9.60 6.19 -5.75
N LEU A 37 8.90 6.07 -6.88
CA LEU A 37 7.44 6.29 -6.93
C LEU A 37 6.69 5.29 -6.04
N LEU A 38 7.01 4.00 -6.15
CA LEU A 38 6.41 2.95 -5.33
C LEU A 38 6.78 3.13 -3.85
N TRP A 39 8.03 3.45 -3.56
CA TRP A 39 8.51 3.70 -2.20
C TRP A 39 7.75 4.87 -1.54
N THR A 40 7.61 5.98 -2.26
CA THR A 40 6.86 7.15 -1.78
C THR A 40 5.38 6.84 -1.57
N MET A 41 4.73 6.17 -2.53
CA MET A 41 3.34 5.74 -2.38
C MET A 41 3.17 4.82 -1.18
N PHE A 42 4.08 3.85 -0.99
CA PHE A 42 4.00 2.93 0.12
C PHE A 42 4.20 3.65 1.46
N THR A 43 5.14 4.59 1.55
CA THR A 43 5.33 5.44 2.74
C THR A 43 4.05 6.21 3.07
N PHE A 44 3.43 6.86 2.09
CA PHE A 44 2.23 7.68 2.33
C PHE A 44 1.03 6.85 2.77
N GLY A 45 0.79 5.71 2.11
CA GLY A 45 -0.31 4.81 2.48
C GLY A 45 -0.12 4.20 3.88
N THR A 46 1.11 3.80 4.21
CA THR A 46 1.40 3.23 5.53
C THR A 46 1.46 4.27 6.64
N PHE A 47 1.93 5.47 6.35
CA PHE A 47 1.88 6.60 7.28
C PHE A 47 0.45 6.81 7.79
N ALA A 48 -0.51 6.93 6.86
CA ALA A 48 -1.91 7.16 7.17
C ALA A 48 -2.52 6.01 7.99
N GLY A 49 -2.29 4.75 7.57
CA GLY A 49 -2.81 3.57 8.27
C GLY A 49 -2.22 3.37 9.67
N LEU A 50 -0.88 3.57 9.81
CA LEU A 50 -0.17 3.36 11.07
C LEU A 50 -0.36 4.51 12.06
N LEU A 51 -0.68 5.73 11.58
CA LEU A 51 -1.13 6.83 12.44
C LEU A 51 -2.39 6.42 13.21
N ILE A 52 -3.39 5.89 12.51
CA ILE A 52 -4.64 5.46 13.15
C ILE A 52 -4.40 4.31 14.12
N ILE A 53 -3.72 3.23 13.72
CA ILE A 53 -3.51 2.07 14.61
C ILE A 53 -2.68 2.47 15.84
N GLY A 54 -1.70 3.34 15.69
CA GLY A 54 -0.85 3.81 16.79
C GLY A 54 -1.56 4.68 17.81
N GLN A 55 -2.63 5.38 17.43
CA GLN A 55 -3.41 6.27 18.29
C GLN A 55 -4.85 5.78 18.52
N LEU A 56 -5.18 4.57 18.10
CA LEU A 56 -6.54 4.05 17.96
C LEU A 56 -7.34 4.14 19.26
N SER A 57 -6.75 3.75 20.39
CA SER A 57 -7.40 3.78 21.70
C SER A 57 -7.74 5.20 22.14
N LYS A 58 -6.82 6.14 21.94
CA LYS A 58 -7.01 7.54 22.33
C LYS A 58 -8.04 8.23 21.42
N ILE A 59 -7.95 8.02 20.11
CA ILE A 59 -8.90 8.57 19.15
C ILE A 59 -10.32 8.05 19.44
N GLY A 60 -10.48 6.75 19.67
CA GLY A 60 -11.76 6.15 19.97
C GLY A 60 -12.38 6.67 21.28
N LEU A 61 -11.56 6.84 22.32
CA LEU A 61 -12.02 7.35 23.60
C LEU A 61 -12.40 8.86 23.51
N GLU A 62 -11.55 9.68 22.91
CA GLU A 62 -11.70 11.13 22.88
C GLU A 62 -12.81 11.60 21.93
N GLN A 63 -12.95 10.99 20.76
CA GLN A 63 -13.93 11.42 19.75
C GLN A 63 -15.27 10.70 19.86
N ALA A 64 -15.27 9.42 20.21
CA ALA A 64 -16.50 8.60 20.19
C ALA A 64 -16.85 7.98 21.54
N SER A 65 -16.17 8.35 22.62
CA SER A 65 -16.36 7.83 23.98
C SER A 65 -16.31 6.28 24.08
N ILE A 66 -15.52 5.65 23.19
CA ILE A 66 -15.34 4.21 23.16
C ILE A 66 -14.25 3.83 24.16
N THR A 67 -14.65 3.25 25.29
CA THR A 67 -13.72 2.81 26.34
C THR A 67 -13.06 1.47 26.03
N ASN A 68 -13.70 0.63 25.23
CA ASN A 68 -13.19 -0.68 24.85
C ASN A 68 -12.27 -0.57 23.62
N ALA A 69 -10.99 -0.27 23.86
CA ALA A 69 -9.98 -0.20 22.81
C ALA A 69 -9.80 -1.53 22.03
N SER A 70 -10.01 -2.68 22.69
CA SER A 70 -9.87 -3.99 22.05
C SER A 70 -10.89 -4.20 20.92
N LEU A 71 -12.08 -3.63 21.06
CA LEU A 71 -13.10 -3.65 19.99
C LEU A 71 -12.57 -2.97 18.72
N LEU A 72 -11.98 -1.78 18.87
CA LEU A 72 -11.47 -1.01 17.73
C LEU A 72 -10.28 -1.69 17.05
N VAL A 73 -9.38 -2.27 17.84
CA VAL A 73 -8.25 -3.06 17.33
C VAL A 73 -8.77 -4.31 16.60
N GLY A 74 -9.78 -4.98 17.13
CA GLY A 74 -10.41 -6.13 16.49
C GLY A 74 -11.05 -5.77 15.15
N VAL A 75 -11.82 -4.67 15.09
CA VAL A 75 -12.39 -4.15 13.84
C VAL A 75 -11.29 -3.85 12.81
N TYR A 76 -10.28 -3.11 13.21
CA TYR A 76 -9.14 -2.82 12.34
C TYR A 76 -8.49 -4.10 11.78
N ALA A 77 -8.24 -5.09 12.65
CA ALA A 77 -7.59 -6.34 12.27
C ALA A 77 -8.43 -7.16 11.28
N VAL A 78 -9.74 -7.30 11.53
CA VAL A 78 -10.66 -8.01 10.63
C VAL A 78 -10.68 -7.35 9.26
N PHE A 79 -10.84 -6.03 9.19
CA PHE A 79 -10.88 -5.33 7.92
C PHE A 79 -9.50 -5.28 7.24
N ASN A 80 -8.41 -5.27 7.98
CA ASN A 80 -7.07 -5.44 7.42
C ASN A 80 -6.91 -6.81 6.73
N CYS A 81 -7.37 -7.87 7.36
CA CYS A 81 -7.35 -9.21 6.79
C CYS A 81 -8.22 -9.30 5.52
N THR A 82 -9.46 -8.81 5.58
CA THR A 82 -10.37 -8.80 4.42
C THR A 82 -9.84 -7.93 3.29
N GLY A 83 -9.18 -6.82 3.61
CA GLY A 83 -8.51 -5.95 2.65
C GLY A 83 -7.39 -6.66 1.90
N ARG A 84 -6.57 -7.47 2.59
CA ARG A 84 -5.51 -8.26 1.94
C ARG A 84 -6.08 -9.21 0.89
N ILE A 85 -7.13 -9.95 1.25
CA ILE A 85 -7.75 -10.94 0.34
C ILE A 85 -8.50 -10.20 -0.78
N GLY A 86 -9.40 -9.30 -0.44
CA GLY A 86 -10.28 -8.61 -1.40
C GLY A 86 -9.49 -7.78 -2.41
N CYS A 87 -8.56 -6.96 -1.93
CA CYS A 87 -7.76 -6.11 -2.82
C CYS A 87 -6.74 -6.91 -3.64
N GLY A 88 -6.25 -8.05 -3.13
CA GLY A 88 -5.46 -8.99 -3.92
C GLY A 88 -6.24 -9.45 -5.16
N ILE A 89 -7.42 -10.02 -4.95
CA ILE A 89 -8.29 -10.50 -6.05
C ILE A 89 -8.70 -9.36 -7.00
N ILE A 90 -9.05 -8.20 -6.44
CA ILE A 90 -9.43 -7.03 -7.25
C ILE A 90 -8.26 -6.55 -8.10
N SER A 91 -7.06 -6.49 -7.52
CA SER A 91 -5.88 -6.00 -8.23
C SER A 91 -5.41 -6.91 -9.36
N ASP A 92 -5.68 -8.22 -9.26
CA ASP A 92 -5.41 -9.16 -10.35
C ASP A 92 -6.33 -8.93 -11.57
N LYS A 93 -7.56 -8.43 -11.31
CA LYS A 93 -8.55 -8.16 -12.37
C LYS A 93 -8.47 -6.76 -12.95
N LEU A 94 -8.36 -5.75 -12.09
CA LEU A 94 -8.37 -4.32 -12.48
C LEU A 94 -6.98 -3.75 -12.74
N GLY A 95 -5.94 -4.45 -12.29
CA GLY A 95 -4.55 -3.99 -12.32
C GLY A 95 -4.11 -3.26 -11.06
N ARG A 96 -2.81 -3.38 -10.74
CA ARG A 96 -2.22 -2.92 -9.46
C ARG A 96 -2.43 -1.42 -9.22
N MET A 97 -2.07 -0.58 -10.20
CA MET A 97 -2.13 0.88 -10.04
C MET A 97 -3.56 1.40 -9.90
N ARG A 98 -4.53 0.83 -10.63
CA ARG A 98 -5.94 1.24 -10.50
C ARG A 98 -6.51 0.89 -9.13
N THR A 99 -6.16 -0.28 -8.62
CA THR A 99 -6.59 -0.71 -7.28
C THR A 99 -5.93 0.15 -6.19
N LEU A 100 -4.63 0.44 -6.29
CA LEU A 100 -3.96 1.38 -5.37
C LEU A 100 -4.61 2.77 -5.40
N MET A 101 -4.94 3.28 -6.59
CA MET A 101 -5.63 4.57 -6.73
C MET A 101 -6.97 4.57 -5.99
N ALA A 102 -7.79 3.52 -6.17
CA ALA A 102 -9.06 3.40 -5.47
C ALA A 102 -8.87 3.39 -3.95
N MET A 103 -7.87 2.68 -3.44
CA MET A 103 -7.56 2.63 -2.01
C MET A 103 -7.10 3.99 -1.48
N PHE A 104 -6.24 4.69 -2.18
CA PHE A 104 -5.83 6.04 -1.80
C PHE A 104 -7.02 7.01 -1.80
N LEU A 105 -7.91 6.93 -2.80
CA LEU A 105 -9.12 7.77 -2.82
C LEU A 105 -10.08 7.44 -1.67
N MET A 106 -10.22 6.16 -1.30
CA MET A 106 -10.96 5.77 -0.09
C MET A 106 -10.33 6.37 1.18
N GLN A 107 -9.00 6.37 1.28
CA GLN A 107 -8.29 7.04 2.38
C GLN A 107 -8.53 8.54 2.39
N VAL A 108 -8.45 9.22 1.24
CA VAL A 108 -8.77 10.66 1.14
C VAL A 108 -10.19 10.92 1.69
N GLY A 109 -11.18 10.16 1.25
CA GLY A 109 -12.57 10.32 1.69
C GLY A 109 -12.74 10.14 3.20
N VAL A 110 -12.16 9.07 3.76
CA VAL A 110 -12.29 8.80 5.19
C VAL A 110 -11.52 9.82 6.03
N TYR A 111 -10.32 10.24 5.63
CA TYR A 111 -9.53 11.22 6.40
C TYR A 111 -10.13 12.63 6.33
N ALA A 112 -10.74 13.02 5.21
CA ALA A 112 -11.45 14.29 5.09
C ALA A 112 -12.63 14.41 6.08
N THR A 113 -13.23 13.28 6.46
CA THR A 113 -14.39 13.23 7.35
C THR A 113 -14.08 12.70 8.75
N PHE A 114 -12.85 12.22 9.01
CA PHE A 114 -12.52 11.50 10.25
C PHE A 114 -12.73 12.36 11.51
N SER A 115 -12.48 13.66 11.43
CA SER A 115 -12.71 14.61 12.54
C SER A 115 -14.19 14.75 12.93
N THR A 116 -15.12 14.33 12.09
CA THR A 116 -16.57 14.38 12.36
C THR A 116 -17.13 13.07 12.93
N PHE A 117 -16.29 12.04 13.08
CA PHE A 117 -16.71 10.72 13.59
C PHE A 117 -16.83 10.72 15.12
N ASN A 118 -17.90 11.35 15.62
CA ASN A 118 -18.16 11.55 17.05
C ASN A 118 -19.11 10.51 17.65
N SER A 119 -19.46 9.46 16.92
CA SER A 119 -20.29 8.36 17.40
C SER A 119 -19.58 7.02 17.24
N PRO A 120 -19.90 6.02 18.07
CA PRO A 120 -19.29 4.68 17.95
C PRO A 120 -19.44 4.07 16.55
N GLY A 121 -20.61 4.23 15.93
CA GLY A 121 -20.88 3.67 14.59
C GLY A 121 -20.03 4.32 13.50
N SER A 122 -19.94 5.66 13.48
CA SER A 122 -19.09 6.37 12.52
C SER A 122 -17.60 6.08 12.72
N MET A 123 -17.16 5.98 13.97
CA MET A 123 -15.78 5.63 14.31
C MET A 123 -15.42 4.22 13.82
N ILE A 124 -16.28 3.22 14.10
CA ILE A 124 -16.09 1.83 13.63
C ILE A 124 -16.02 1.80 12.10
N PHE A 125 -16.90 2.53 11.40
CA PHE A 125 -16.86 2.63 9.95
C PHE A 125 -15.52 3.21 9.45
N GLY A 126 -15.07 4.32 10.02
CA GLY A 126 -13.80 4.95 9.63
C GLY A 126 -12.61 4.01 9.83
N ILE A 127 -12.55 3.34 10.99
CA ILE A 127 -11.49 2.36 11.31
C ILE A 127 -11.54 1.15 10.37
N ALA A 128 -12.73 0.68 10.01
CA ALA A 128 -12.91 -0.41 9.06
C ALA A 128 -12.34 -0.06 7.67
N VAL A 129 -12.65 1.14 7.16
CA VAL A 129 -12.13 1.62 5.87
C VAL A 129 -10.60 1.76 5.90
N VAL A 130 -10.04 2.35 6.97
CA VAL A 130 -8.59 2.48 7.10
C VAL A 130 -7.92 1.11 7.21
N GLY A 131 -8.47 0.19 8.01
CA GLY A 131 -7.97 -1.18 8.12
C GLY A 131 -7.98 -1.90 6.77
N PHE A 132 -9.09 -1.83 6.05
CA PHE A 132 -9.25 -2.46 4.72
C PHE A 132 -8.24 -1.93 3.70
N THR A 133 -8.11 -0.62 3.57
CA THR A 133 -7.18 0.00 2.61
C THR A 133 -5.73 -0.29 2.97
N PHE A 134 -5.37 -0.22 4.25
CA PHE A 134 -4.04 -0.55 4.72
C PHE A 134 -3.68 -2.02 4.45
N GLY A 135 -4.59 -2.95 4.76
CA GLY A 135 -4.40 -4.39 4.47
C GLY A 135 -4.19 -4.66 2.98
N GLY A 136 -4.99 -4.03 2.14
CA GLY A 136 -4.87 -4.15 0.70
C GLY A 136 -3.52 -3.64 0.17
N MET A 137 -3.02 -2.52 0.67
CA MET A 137 -1.70 -2.01 0.29
C MET A 137 -0.59 -3.01 0.60
N LEU A 138 -0.63 -3.67 1.77
CA LEU A 138 0.34 -4.70 2.15
C LEU A 138 0.33 -5.93 1.22
N THR A 139 -0.70 -6.13 0.43
CA THR A 139 -0.77 -7.20 -0.59
C THR A 139 -0.35 -6.70 -1.97
N ILE A 140 -0.74 -5.48 -2.33
CA ILE A 140 -0.52 -4.98 -3.69
C ILE A 140 0.94 -4.55 -3.91
N PHE A 141 1.62 -3.95 -2.93
CA PHE A 141 3.01 -3.52 -3.10
C PHE A 141 3.97 -4.68 -3.37
N PRO A 142 3.94 -5.83 -2.64
CA PRO A 142 4.76 -6.99 -3.01
C PRO A 142 4.41 -7.54 -4.39
N ALA A 143 3.13 -7.65 -4.73
CA ALA A 143 2.70 -8.11 -6.06
C ALA A 143 3.21 -7.16 -7.17
N THR A 144 3.11 -5.84 -6.96
CA THR A 144 3.65 -4.84 -7.89
C THR A 144 5.17 -4.95 -8.03
N THR A 145 5.88 -5.28 -6.94
CA THR A 145 7.34 -5.48 -6.99
C THR A 145 7.70 -6.63 -7.92
N VAL A 146 6.96 -7.75 -7.85
CA VAL A 146 7.16 -8.87 -8.78
C VAL A 146 6.82 -8.46 -10.21
N ASP A 147 5.69 -7.78 -10.42
CA ASP A 147 5.22 -7.38 -11.75
C ASP A 147 6.19 -6.38 -12.42
N TYR A 148 6.91 -5.55 -11.63
CA TYR A 148 7.79 -4.49 -12.14
C TYR A 148 9.26 -4.91 -12.23
N PHE A 149 9.73 -5.71 -11.28
CA PHE A 149 11.16 -6.00 -11.12
C PHE A 149 11.52 -7.48 -11.23
N GLY A 150 10.53 -8.34 -11.49
CA GLY A 150 10.73 -9.78 -11.64
C GLY A 150 10.73 -10.53 -10.32
N ILE A 151 10.70 -11.87 -10.43
CA ILE A 151 10.57 -12.76 -9.26
C ILE A 151 11.92 -13.24 -8.72
N LYS A 152 12.95 -13.34 -9.55
CA LYS A 152 14.25 -13.95 -9.19
C LYS A 152 14.89 -13.31 -7.96
N ASN A 153 14.90 -11.98 -7.90
CA ASN A 153 15.51 -11.21 -6.82
C ASN A 153 14.46 -10.56 -5.91
N PHE A 154 13.23 -11.11 -5.87
CA PHE A 154 12.09 -10.54 -5.14
C PHE A 154 12.42 -10.20 -3.68
N GLY A 155 13.06 -11.12 -2.95
CA GLY A 155 13.37 -10.93 -1.53
C GLY A 155 14.18 -9.66 -1.28
N THR A 156 15.23 -9.41 -2.07
CA THR A 156 16.06 -8.21 -1.94
C THR A 156 15.33 -6.96 -2.43
N ASN A 157 14.67 -7.02 -3.58
CA ASN A 157 13.97 -5.89 -4.18
C ASN A 157 12.80 -5.42 -3.32
N TYR A 158 12.01 -6.37 -2.81
CA TYR A 158 10.92 -6.04 -1.88
C TYR A 158 11.45 -5.65 -0.49
N GLY A 159 12.54 -6.26 -0.02
CA GLY A 159 13.22 -5.88 1.22
C GLY A 159 13.63 -4.40 1.24
N MET A 160 14.10 -3.87 0.11
CA MET A 160 14.35 -2.44 -0.04
C MET A 160 13.06 -1.61 -0.07
N LEU A 161 12.04 -2.07 -0.79
CA LEU A 161 10.78 -1.35 -0.89
C LEU A 161 10.05 -1.26 0.45
N ILE A 162 10.06 -2.33 1.26
CA ILE A 162 9.34 -2.36 2.55
C ILE A 162 9.95 -1.42 3.61
N THR A 163 11.14 -0.89 3.39
CA THR A 163 11.69 0.18 4.26
C THR A 163 10.76 1.40 4.31
N ALA A 164 9.99 1.63 3.24
CA ALA A 164 8.92 2.62 3.18
C ALA A 164 7.87 2.44 4.29
N TRP A 165 7.49 1.18 4.57
CA TRP A 165 6.58 0.83 5.67
C TRP A 165 7.18 1.21 7.03
N GLY A 166 8.47 0.99 7.22
CA GLY A 166 9.17 1.41 8.45
C GLY A 166 9.15 2.94 8.64
N VAL A 167 9.41 3.70 7.57
CA VAL A 167 9.35 5.17 7.60
C VAL A 167 7.92 5.64 7.93
N GLY A 168 6.91 5.13 7.26
CA GLY A 168 5.51 5.44 7.57
C GLY A 168 5.13 5.05 8.99
N GLY A 169 5.64 3.93 9.49
CA GLY A 169 5.40 3.40 10.84
C GLY A 169 6.00 4.24 11.96
N VAL A 170 7.11 4.91 11.72
CA VAL A 170 7.71 5.84 12.68
C VAL A 170 7.01 7.19 12.62
N PHE A 171 6.93 7.80 11.45
CA PHE A 171 6.45 9.17 11.31
C PHE A 171 4.93 9.31 11.45
N GLY A 172 4.14 8.30 11.11
CA GLY A 172 2.68 8.34 11.26
C GLY A 172 2.24 8.49 12.72
N PRO A 173 2.50 7.51 13.59
CA PRO A 173 2.14 7.60 15.01
C PRO A 173 2.80 8.77 15.74
N LEU A 174 4.06 9.11 15.38
CA LEU A 174 4.80 10.23 15.97
C LEU A 174 4.09 11.55 15.65
N LEU A 175 3.70 11.79 14.40
CA LEU A 175 2.95 12.99 14.04
C LEU A 175 1.60 13.02 14.76
N GLY A 176 0.90 11.87 14.80
CA GLY A 176 -0.38 11.76 15.50
C GLY A 176 -0.28 12.17 16.96
N GLY A 177 0.72 11.65 17.67
CA GLY A 177 0.97 12.01 19.07
C GLY A 177 1.37 13.49 19.24
N LEU A 178 2.34 13.97 18.47
CA LEU A 178 2.84 15.34 18.55
C LEU A 178 1.73 16.36 18.26
N VAL A 179 0.94 16.16 17.21
CA VAL A 179 -0.18 17.05 16.87
C VAL A 179 -1.19 17.08 18.02
N ARG A 180 -1.54 15.90 18.55
CA ARG A 180 -2.48 15.80 19.69
C ARG A 180 -1.97 16.55 20.92
N ASP A 181 -0.70 16.41 21.25
CA ASP A 181 -0.09 17.04 22.43
C ASP A 181 -0.02 18.58 22.29
N LEU A 182 0.18 19.08 21.06
CA LEU A 182 0.29 20.52 20.78
C LEU A 182 -1.07 21.21 20.58
N THR A 183 -2.05 20.52 19.98
CA THR A 183 -3.32 21.14 19.54
C THR A 183 -4.54 20.66 20.32
N GLY A 184 -4.39 19.61 21.14
CA GLY A 184 -5.50 18.97 21.85
C GLY A 184 -6.37 18.08 20.97
N THR A 185 -6.14 18.00 19.65
CA THR A 185 -6.95 17.23 18.69
C THR A 185 -6.09 16.49 17.68
N TYR A 186 -6.70 15.51 16.97
CA TYR A 186 -6.05 14.80 15.86
C TYR A 186 -6.35 15.40 14.47
N SER A 187 -7.14 16.47 14.39
CA SER A 187 -7.66 17.01 13.12
C SER A 187 -6.58 17.31 12.10
N LEU A 188 -5.48 17.95 12.52
CA LEU A 188 -4.37 18.25 11.61
C LEU A 188 -3.68 16.96 11.11
N SER A 189 -3.58 15.93 11.95
CA SER A 189 -3.01 14.64 11.56
C SER A 189 -3.86 13.96 10.48
N PHE A 190 -5.18 14.05 10.56
CA PHE A 190 -6.09 13.53 9.54
C PHE A 190 -5.96 14.31 8.23
N ILE A 191 -5.87 15.64 8.30
CA ILE A 191 -5.65 16.48 7.11
C ILE A 191 -4.35 16.11 6.40
N VAL A 192 -3.24 15.97 7.15
CA VAL A 192 -1.95 15.56 6.59
C VAL A 192 -2.07 14.18 5.94
N SER A 193 -2.68 13.21 6.62
CA SER A 193 -2.90 11.86 6.05
C SER A 193 -3.74 11.89 4.78
N GLY A 194 -4.78 12.73 4.73
CA GLY A 194 -5.61 12.92 3.54
C GLY A 194 -4.81 13.52 2.37
N ILE A 195 -3.98 14.51 2.63
CA ILE A 195 -3.11 15.13 1.60
C ILE A 195 -2.09 14.13 1.08
N LEU A 196 -1.41 13.39 1.96
CA LEU A 196 -0.45 12.36 1.55
C LEU A 196 -1.13 11.26 0.72
N SER A 197 -2.34 10.85 1.11
CA SER A 197 -3.14 9.89 0.35
C SER A 197 -3.53 10.44 -1.03
N LEU A 198 -3.88 11.73 -1.13
CA LEU A 198 -4.19 12.37 -2.40
C LEU A 198 -2.96 12.41 -3.34
N ILE A 199 -1.80 12.75 -2.79
CA ILE A 199 -0.54 12.67 -3.54
C ILE A 199 -0.26 11.22 -3.96
N GLY A 200 -0.46 10.25 -3.07
CA GLY A 200 -0.35 8.83 -3.38
C GLY A 200 -1.25 8.41 -4.55
N ALA A 201 -2.51 8.84 -4.55
CA ALA A 201 -3.44 8.60 -5.66
C ALA A 201 -2.93 9.22 -6.98
N ALA A 202 -2.44 10.45 -6.95
CA ALA A 202 -1.88 11.12 -8.13
C ALA A 202 -0.64 10.39 -8.69
N LEU A 203 0.22 9.88 -7.81
CA LEU A 203 1.41 9.11 -8.20
C LEU A 203 1.05 7.81 -8.94
N THR A 204 -0.09 7.18 -8.63
CA THR A 204 -0.52 5.98 -9.37
C THR A 204 -0.76 6.24 -10.85
N LEU A 205 -1.17 7.46 -11.23
CA LEU A 205 -1.44 7.84 -12.62
C LEU A 205 -0.18 7.91 -13.48
N VAL A 206 0.94 8.28 -12.87
CA VAL A 206 2.23 8.45 -13.58
C VAL A 206 3.12 7.20 -13.47
N THR A 207 2.78 6.27 -12.58
CA THR A 207 3.56 5.06 -12.34
C THR A 207 3.21 3.99 -13.38
N LYS A 208 4.16 3.67 -14.24
CA LYS A 208 4.04 2.62 -15.27
C LYS A 208 5.17 1.61 -15.08
N PRO A 209 4.98 0.33 -15.46
CA PRO A 209 6.06 -0.66 -15.44
C PRO A 209 7.34 -0.10 -16.09
N PRO A 210 8.53 -0.45 -15.57
CA PRO A 210 9.78 -0.04 -16.21
C PRO A 210 9.85 -0.64 -17.62
N LYS A 211 10.39 0.12 -18.54
CA LYS A 211 10.75 -0.43 -19.85
C LYS A 211 11.89 -1.42 -19.63
N SER A 212 11.93 -2.50 -20.43
CA SER A 212 13.04 -3.49 -20.39
C SER A 212 14.39 -2.76 -20.19
N LEU A 213 15.27 -3.37 -19.39
CA LEU A 213 16.64 -2.87 -19.21
C LEU A 213 17.23 -2.54 -20.58
N PRO A 214 17.96 -1.41 -20.74
CA PRO A 214 18.91 -1.29 -21.82
C PRO A 214 19.80 -2.54 -21.76
N THR A 215 19.92 -3.27 -22.86
CA THR A 215 20.94 -4.31 -23.01
C THR A 215 22.25 -3.67 -22.60
N LEU A 216 22.84 -4.14 -21.51
CA LEU A 216 24.23 -3.81 -21.24
C LEU A 216 24.99 -4.44 -22.39
N ASP A 217 25.50 -3.62 -23.31
CA ASP A 217 26.55 -4.05 -24.21
C ASP A 217 27.71 -4.48 -23.32
N VAL A 218 27.88 -5.79 -23.19
CA VAL A 218 29.01 -6.38 -22.50
C VAL A 218 30.13 -6.35 -23.57
N ASP A 219 30.90 -5.26 -23.53
CA ASP A 219 32.21 -5.22 -24.17
C ASP A 219 33.22 -6.07 -23.39
#